data_64512e8216d49c419f9ec8bca64ddda8
#
_entry.id   64512e8216d49c419f9ec8bca64ddda8
#
_cell.length_a   1.000
_cell.length_b   1.000
_cell.length_c   1.000
_cell.angle_alpha   90.00
_cell.angle_beta   90.00
_cell.angle_gamma   90.00
#
_symmetry.space_group_name_H-M   'P 1'
#
loop_
_entity.id
_entity.type
_entity.pdbx_description
1 polymer ?
#
loop_
_entity_poly.entity_id
_entity_poly.type
_entity_poly.pdbx_seq_one_letter_code
_entity_poly.pdbx_strand_id
1 'polypeptide(L)'
;IRDSLNELLNRGHKVTAIVRDLAKVTASNPNLKVVQADVTDTDVLIEASKGKDAVISAYNPGWKNPNIYEETLKNYPLIVDSVKKAGVERLLIVGGAGTLFYAPGKMVMDADDVPAKLLPGIKSLGEFYLNTLRKENDIDWIFLSPAANMTPGERTGKFRIGKDDLVVDVNGDSNISVEDYAVAMVDELEQKKHLSLIHI
;
A
#
# COMPACT_ATOMS: atom_id res chain seq x y z
N ILE A 1 -0.77 -8.02 -0.18
CA ILE A 1 -0.85 -8.28 -1.65
C ILE A 1 -1.86 -9.37 -1.98
N ARG A 2 -1.79 -10.55 -1.35
CA ARG A 2 -2.65 -11.68 -1.72
C ARG A 2 -4.13 -11.34 -1.65
N ASP A 3 -4.56 -10.66 -0.59
CA ASP A 3 -5.97 -10.38 -0.36
C ASP A 3 -6.49 -9.28 -1.31
N SER A 4 -5.70 -8.25 -1.59
CA SER A 4 -6.05 -7.27 -2.63
C SER A 4 -6.09 -7.89 -4.03
N LEU A 5 -5.18 -8.83 -4.34
CA LEU A 5 -5.21 -9.57 -5.60
C LEU A 5 -6.49 -10.41 -5.72
N ASN A 6 -6.84 -11.15 -4.67
CA ASN A 6 -8.05 -11.95 -4.63
C ASN A 6 -9.32 -11.08 -4.77
N GLU A 7 -9.37 -9.95 -4.06
CA GLU A 7 -10.51 -9.02 -4.14
C GLU A 7 -10.67 -8.45 -5.56
N LEU A 8 -9.58 -8.03 -6.21
CA LEU A 8 -9.60 -7.56 -7.60
C LEU A 8 -10.13 -8.65 -8.56
N LEU A 9 -9.62 -9.86 -8.44
CA LEU A 9 -10.03 -10.98 -9.30
C LEU A 9 -11.50 -11.37 -9.06
N ASN A 10 -11.95 -11.37 -7.81
CA ASN A 10 -13.34 -11.65 -7.43
C ASN A 10 -14.32 -10.61 -8.00
N ARG A 11 -13.85 -9.36 -8.17
CA ARG A 11 -14.64 -8.29 -8.80
C ARG A 11 -14.49 -8.26 -10.34
N GLY A 12 -13.77 -9.21 -10.93
CA GLY A 12 -13.66 -9.36 -12.39
C GLY A 12 -12.59 -8.47 -13.04
N HIS A 13 -11.71 -7.83 -12.27
CA HIS A 13 -10.59 -7.06 -12.81
C HIS A 13 -9.59 -7.94 -13.52
N LYS A 14 -8.98 -7.42 -14.61
CA LYS A 14 -7.82 -8.02 -15.25
C LYS A 14 -6.56 -7.53 -14.55
N VAL A 15 -5.82 -8.44 -13.93
CA VAL A 15 -4.69 -8.12 -13.08
C VAL A 15 -3.39 -8.64 -13.67
N THR A 16 -2.37 -7.78 -13.71
CA THR A 16 -0.97 -8.19 -13.91
C THR A 16 -0.26 -8.06 -12.56
N ALA A 17 0.04 -9.19 -11.93
CA ALA A 17 0.77 -9.22 -10.67
C ALA A 17 2.27 -9.31 -10.93
N ILE A 18 3.04 -8.35 -10.41
CA ILE A 18 4.51 -8.36 -10.46
C ILE A 18 5.01 -8.82 -9.09
N VAL A 19 5.75 -9.91 -9.06
CA VAL A 19 6.22 -10.55 -7.83
C VAL A 19 7.66 -11.03 -7.97
N ARG A 20 8.43 -11.02 -6.88
CA ARG A 20 9.79 -11.57 -6.85
C ARG A 20 9.81 -13.11 -6.89
N ASP A 21 8.78 -13.72 -6.33
CA ASP A 21 8.68 -15.16 -6.16
C ASP A 21 7.32 -15.66 -6.65
N LEU A 22 7.32 -16.38 -7.76
CA LEU A 22 6.11 -16.92 -8.39
C LEU A 22 5.38 -17.91 -7.48
N ALA A 23 6.10 -18.64 -6.62
CA ALA A 23 5.50 -19.63 -5.71
C ALA A 23 4.56 -19.01 -4.67
N LYS A 24 4.65 -17.70 -4.45
CA LYS A 24 3.76 -16.96 -3.55
C LYS A 24 2.41 -16.59 -4.16
N VAL A 25 2.24 -16.76 -5.47
CA VAL A 25 0.98 -16.52 -6.16
C VAL A 25 0.28 -17.85 -6.37
N THR A 26 -0.67 -18.16 -5.50
CA THR A 26 -1.44 -19.40 -5.54
C THR A 26 -2.77 -19.26 -6.29
N ALA A 27 -3.17 -18.02 -6.63
CA ALA A 27 -4.39 -17.76 -7.35
C ALA A 27 -4.29 -18.28 -8.79
N SER A 28 -5.33 -18.96 -9.25
CA SER A 28 -5.51 -19.37 -10.64
C SER A 28 -6.79 -18.73 -11.17
N ASN A 29 -6.66 -17.82 -12.14
CA ASN A 29 -7.79 -17.06 -12.68
C ASN A 29 -7.45 -16.63 -14.12
N PRO A 30 -8.38 -16.75 -15.09
CA PRO A 30 -8.13 -16.34 -16.47
C PRO A 30 -7.82 -14.85 -16.63
N ASN A 31 -8.22 -14.02 -15.67
CA ASN A 31 -7.92 -12.59 -15.65
C ASN A 31 -6.58 -12.25 -14.97
N LEU A 32 -5.81 -13.23 -14.52
CA LEU A 32 -4.53 -13.03 -13.87
C LEU A 32 -3.36 -13.33 -14.80
N LYS A 33 -2.48 -12.36 -14.98
CA LYS A 33 -1.14 -12.55 -15.54
C LYS A 33 -0.11 -12.32 -14.42
N VAL A 34 0.86 -13.20 -14.30
CA VAL A 34 1.95 -13.05 -13.32
C VAL A 34 3.26 -12.79 -14.05
N VAL A 35 4.01 -11.81 -13.58
CA VAL A 35 5.33 -11.43 -14.07
C VAL A 35 6.31 -11.52 -12.91
N GLN A 36 7.41 -12.24 -13.11
CA GLN A 36 8.47 -12.28 -12.11
C GLN A 36 9.44 -11.13 -12.35
N ALA A 37 9.59 -10.26 -11.37
CA ALA A 37 10.58 -9.19 -11.38
C ALA A 37 10.85 -8.66 -9.95
N ASP A 38 12.02 -8.10 -9.75
CA ASP A 38 12.30 -7.25 -8.59
C ASP A 38 11.85 -5.81 -8.87
N VAL A 39 11.63 -5.04 -7.82
CA VAL A 39 11.25 -3.62 -7.94
C VAL A 39 12.35 -2.77 -8.59
N THR A 40 13.58 -3.24 -8.57
CA THR A 40 14.73 -2.60 -9.24
C THR A 40 14.78 -2.86 -10.75
N ASP A 41 13.99 -3.82 -11.25
CA ASP A 41 13.84 -4.12 -12.67
C ASP A 41 12.86 -3.11 -13.32
N THR A 42 13.24 -1.84 -13.34
CA THR A 42 12.36 -0.73 -13.72
C THR A 42 11.80 -0.86 -15.14
N ASP A 43 12.57 -1.41 -16.09
CA ASP A 43 12.08 -1.64 -17.45
C ASP A 43 10.92 -2.65 -17.47
N VAL A 44 11.02 -3.72 -16.65
CA VAL A 44 9.93 -4.70 -16.52
C VAL A 44 8.71 -4.09 -15.86
N LEU A 45 8.91 -3.25 -14.83
CA LEU A 45 7.82 -2.53 -14.16
C LEU A 45 7.09 -1.61 -15.15
N ILE A 46 7.83 -0.84 -15.95
CA ILE A 46 7.29 0.06 -16.96
C ILE A 46 6.47 -0.74 -17.99
N GLU A 47 7.05 -1.76 -18.59
CA GLU A 47 6.37 -2.56 -19.63
C GLU A 47 5.12 -3.26 -19.09
N ALA A 48 5.18 -3.84 -17.90
CA ALA A 48 4.03 -4.50 -17.27
C ALA A 48 2.90 -3.53 -16.88
N SER A 49 3.24 -2.26 -16.65
CA SER A 49 2.28 -1.21 -16.28
C SER A 49 1.67 -0.50 -17.48
N LYS A 50 2.27 -0.54 -18.66
CA LYS A 50 1.72 0.12 -19.86
C LYS A 50 0.29 -0.30 -20.16
N GLY A 51 -0.56 0.68 -20.44
CA GLY A 51 -1.97 0.46 -20.81
C GLY A 51 -2.84 -0.05 -19.66
N LYS A 52 -2.40 0.08 -18.42
CA LYS A 52 -3.21 -0.22 -17.23
C LYS A 52 -3.94 1.03 -16.75
N ASP A 53 -5.13 0.83 -16.20
CA ASP A 53 -5.93 1.92 -15.64
C ASP A 53 -5.36 2.45 -14.32
N ALA A 54 -4.70 1.58 -13.56
CA ALA A 54 -4.03 1.93 -12.30
C ALA A 54 -2.97 0.91 -11.91
N VAL A 55 -2.11 1.30 -10.99
CA VAL A 55 -1.16 0.42 -10.29
C VAL A 55 -1.45 0.44 -8.80
N ILE A 56 -1.46 -0.74 -8.18
CA ILE A 56 -1.49 -0.90 -6.73
C ILE A 56 -0.13 -1.42 -6.27
N SER A 57 0.55 -0.66 -5.44
CA SER A 57 1.82 -1.08 -4.84
C SER A 57 1.61 -1.50 -3.38
N ALA A 58 1.92 -2.76 -3.10
CA ALA A 58 2.09 -3.26 -1.74
C ALA A 58 3.54 -3.73 -1.53
N TYR A 59 4.47 -2.95 -2.05
CA TYR A 59 5.89 -3.22 -1.90
C TYR A 59 6.30 -3.13 -0.43
N ASN A 60 7.12 -4.06 0.00
CA ASN A 60 7.82 -4.01 1.28
C ASN A 60 9.12 -4.80 1.14
N PRO A 61 10.28 -4.25 1.53
CA PRO A 61 11.56 -4.97 1.47
C PRO A 61 11.58 -6.23 2.33
N GLY A 62 10.72 -6.29 3.33
CA GLY A 62 10.59 -7.38 4.29
C GLY A 62 10.90 -6.94 5.72
N TRP A 63 10.01 -7.24 6.65
CA TRP A 63 10.14 -6.84 8.06
C TRP A 63 11.36 -7.45 8.79
N LYS A 64 11.98 -8.48 8.22
CA LYS A 64 13.22 -9.10 8.73
C LYS A 64 14.47 -8.63 7.97
N ASN A 65 14.31 -7.76 6.98
CA ASN A 65 15.43 -7.22 6.23
C ASN A 65 16.15 -6.15 7.06
N PRO A 66 17.44 -6.32 7.36
CA PRO A 66 18.19 -5.32 8.13
C PRO A 66 18.33 -3.98 7.41
N ASN A 67 18.20 -3.96 6.09
CA ASN A 67 18.28 -2.77 5.24
C ASN A 67 16.89 -2.22 4.85
N ILE A 68 15.84 -2.57 5.61
CA ILE A 68 14.47 -2.19 5.29
C ILE A 68 14.32 -0.66 5.14
N TYR A 69 15.02 0.11 5.93
CA TYR A 69 14.95 1.57 5.90
C TYR A 69 15.50 2.13 4.58
N GLU A 70 16.72 1.78 4.24
CA GLU A 70 17.41 2.24 3.04
C GLU A 70 16.72 1.75 1.76
N GLU A 71 16.32 0.48 1.74
CA GLU A 71 15.65 -0.10 0.59
C GLU A 71 14.26 0.48 0.37
N THR A 72 13.53 0.83 1.42
CA THR A 72 12.26 1.53 1.29
C THR A 72 12.43 2.88 0.62
N LEU A 73 13.35 3.71 1.14
CA LEU A 73 13.60 5.06 0.61
C LEU A 73 14.18 5.05 -0.80
N LYS A 74 14.95 4.02 -1.15
CA LYS A 74 15.50 3.84 -2.50
C LYS A 74 14.45 3.36 -3.51
N ASN A 75 13.64 2.38 -3.14
CA ASN A 75 12.86 1.63 -4.11
C ASN A 75 11.46 2.20 -4.35
N TYR A 76 10.83 2.86 -3.37
CA TYR A 76 9.52 3.50 -3.61
C TYR A 76 9.57 4.59 -4.68
N PRO A 77 10.59 5.47 -4.75
CA PRO A 77 10.73 6.40 -5.86
C PRO A 77 10.83 5.71 -7.24
N LEU A 78 11.52 4.55 -7.30
CA LEU A 78 11.59 3.77 -8.55
C LEU A 78 10.20 3.28 -9.02
N ILE A 79 9.34 2.89 -8.08
CA ILE A 79 7.96 2.49 -8.37
C ILE A 79 7.19 3.68 -8.94
N VAL A 80 7.22 4.82 -8.26
CA VAL A 80 6.52 6.05 -8.69
C VAL A 80 6.97 6.45 -10.09
N ASP A 81 8.28 6.52 -10.32
CA ASP A 81 8.87 6.90 -11.61
C ASP A 81 8.51 5.90 -12.72
N SER A 82 8.49 4.60 -12.42
CA SER A 82 8.13 3.56 -13.38
C SER A 82 6.67 3.68 -13.80
N VAL A 83 5.77 3.94 -12.86
CA VAL A 83 4.33 4.13 -13.12
C VAL A 83 4.11 5.38 -13.99
N LYS A 84 4.80 6.49 -13.69
CA LYS A 84 4.77 7.72 -14.50
C LYS A 84 5.28 7.46 -15.92
N LYS A 85 6.44 6.81 -16.07
CA LYS A 85 7.02 6.48 -17.38
C LYS A 85 6.15 5.51 -18.20
N ALA A 86 5.37 4.66 -17.54
CA ALA A 86 4.41 3.79 -18.21
C ALA A 86 3.16 4.54 -18.69
N GLY A 87 2.97 5.79 -18.32
CA GLY A 87 1.80 6.61 -18.65
C GLY A 87 0.54 6.20 -17.88
N VAL A 88 0.68 5.57 -16.71
CA VAL A 88 -0.44 5.25 -15.83
C VAL A 88 -0.74 6.44 -14.94
N GLU A 89 -1.98 6.89 -14.96
CA GLU A 89 -2.38 8.12 -14.26
C GLU A 89 -2.64 7.93 -12.77
N ARG A 90 -2.85 6.68 -12.31
CA ARG A 90 -3.29 6.41 -10.94
C ARG A 90 -2.42 5.37 -10.24
N LEU A 91 -1.90 5.73 -9.06
CA LEU A 91 -1.10 4.87 -8.19
C LEU A 91 -1.73 4.79 -6.80
N LEU A 92 -2.06 3.57 -6.36
CA LEU A 92 -2.50 3.31 -5.00
C LEU A 92 -1.37 2.59 -4.25
N ILE A 93 -1.01 3.10 -3.08
CA ILE A 93 0.05 2.52 -2.26
C ILE A 93 -0.55 1.99 -0.95
N VAL A 94 -0.21 0.76 -0.61
CA VAL A 94 -0.43 0.24 0.73
C VAL A 94 0.46 1.01 1.69
N GLY A 95 -0.16 1.90 2.45
CA GLY A 95 0.51 2.78 3.38
C GLY A 95 0.86 2.12 4.71
N GLY A 96 1.12 2.94 5.70
CA GLY A 96 1.37 2.53 7.07
C GLY A 96 0.74 3.50 8.06
N ALA A 97 0.40 3.05 9.25
CA ALA A 97 -0.18 3.88 10.29
C ALA A 97 0.81 4.91 10.88
N GLY A 98 2.10 4.79 10.55
CA GLY A 98 3.17 5.60 11.18
C GLY A 98 2.97 7.11 11.08
N THR A 99 2.37 7.61 10.00
CA THR A 99 2.15 9.05 9.76
C THR A 99 0.81 9.57 10.25
N LEU A 100 -0.01 8.71 10.85
CA LEU A 100 -1.29 9.10 11.42
C LEU A 100 -1.10 9.71 12.81
N PHE A 101 -1.93 10.68 13.14
CA PHE A 101 -1.91 11.32 14.46
C PHE A 101 -2.73 10.49 15.46
N TYR A 102 -2.09 10.09 16.56
CA TYR A 102 -2.80 9.50 17.72
C TYR A 102 -3.16 10.55 18.78
N ALA A 103 -2.53 11.73 18.70
CA ALA A 103 -2.84 12.91 19.50
C ALA A 103 -2.41 14.17 18.73
N PRO A 104 -2.88 15.37 19.09
CA PRO A 104 -2.51 16.61 18.39
C PRO A 104 -1.00 16.77 18.22
N GLY A 105 -0.53 16.77 16.96
CA GLY A 105 0.88 16.91 16.59
C GLY A 105 1.77 15.71 16.91
N LYS A 106 1.20 14.55 17.30
CA LYS A 106 1.95 13.34 17.65
C LYS A 106 1.63 12.21 16.67
N MET A 107 2.58 11.82 15.86
CA MET A 107 2.46 10.71 14.91
C MET A 107 2.74 9.36 15.58
N VAL A 108 2.09 8.31 15.10
CA VAL A 108 2.30 6.94 15.60
C VAL A 108 3.77 6.52 15.51
N MET A 109 4.49 6.91 14.44
CA MET A 109 5.92 6.56 14.27
C MET A 109 6.86 7.18 15.33
N ASP A 110 6.37 8.17 16.08
CA ASP A 110 7.13 8.85 17.14
C ASP A 110 6.66 8.45 18.55
N ALA A 111 5.71 7.51 18.64
CA ALA A 111 5.20 7.02 19.92
C ALA A 111 6.22 6.07 20.59
N ASP A 112 6.32 6.15 21.91
CA ASP A 112 7.31 5.40 22.71
C ASP A 112 7.04 3.89 22.73
N ASP A 113 5.81 3.46 22.46
CA ASP A 113 5.37 2.07 22.49
C ASP A 113 5.56 1.31 21.16
N VAL A 114 6.05 1.98 20.10
CA VAL A 114 6.34 1.33 18.83
C VAL A 114 7.50 0.33 19.00
N PRO A 115 7.30 -0.95 18.67
CA PRO A 115 8.34 -1.95 18.81
C PRO A 115 9.60 -1.58 18.01
N ALA A 116 10.75 -1.53 18.68
CA ALA A 116 12.03 -1.10 18.09
C ALA A 116 12.38 -1.85 16.79
N LYS A 117 12.01 -3.15 16.70
CA LYS A 117 12.24 -3.96 15.49
C LYS A 117 11.42 -3.55 14.27
N LEU A 118 10.30 -2.84 14.47
CA LEU A 118 9.43 -2.39 13.39
C LEU A 118 9.72 -0.93 13.01
N LEU A 119 10.34 -0.19 13.91
CA LEU A 119 10.56 1.25 13.77
C LEU A 119 11.27 1.66 12.48
N PRO A 120 12.34 0.97 12.00
CA PRO A 120 12.99 1.34 10.75
C PRO A 120 12.06 1.29 9.55
N GLY A 121 11.23 0.23 9.44
CA GLY A 121 10.27 0.10 8.35
C GLY A 121 9.11 1.09 8.44
N ILE A 122 8.62 1.38 9.65
CA ILE A 122 7.56 2.37 9.88
C ILE A 122 8.08 3.77 9.53
N LYS A 123 9.26 4.14 10.01
CA LYS A 123 9.87 5.46 9.75
C LYS A 123 10.18 5.66 8.27
N SER A 124 10.82 4.69 7.62
CA SER A 124 11.18 4.84 6.20
C SER A 124 9.97 5.03 5.30
N LEU A 125 8.87 4.27 5.55
CA LEU A 125 7.64 4.44 4.79
C LEU A 125 6.98 5.80 5.07
N GLY A 126 6.99 6.23 6.33
CA GLY A 126 6.53 7.56 6.72
C GLY A 126 7.34 8.69 6.08
N GLU A 127 8.67 8.58 6.08
CA GLU A 127 9.54 9.56 5.43
C GLU A 127 9.38 9.59 3.92
N PHE A 128 9.22 8.45 3.26
CA PHE A 128 8.86 8.41 1.84
C PHE A 128 7.57 9.19 1.59
N TYR A 129 6.52 8.94 2.37
CA TYR A 129 5.27 9.67 2.25
C TYR A 129 5.45 11.18 2.45
N LEU A 130 6.07 11.60 3.57
CA LEU A 130 6.18 13.02 3.93
C LEU A 130 7.12 13.81 3.01
N ASN A 131 8.23 13.20 2.61
CA ASN A 131 9.31 13.90 1.93
C ASN A 131 9.30 13.76 0.41
N THR A 132 8.65 12.71 -0.11
CA THR A 132 8.62 12.38 -1.55
C THR A 132 7.20 12.40 -2.10
N LEU A 133 6.33 11.50 -1.63
CA LEU A 133 5.01 11.28 -2.24
C LEU A 133 4.11 12.51 -2.12
N ARG A 134 4.13 13.21 -0.99
CA ARG A 134 3.32 14.44 -0.80
C ARG A 134 3.70 15.59 -1.75
N LYS A 135 4.87 15.53 -2.37
CA LYS A 135 5.35 16.54 -3.33
C LYS A 135 5.09 16.12 -4.78
N GLU A 136 4.60 14.90 -4.98
CA GLU A 136 4.27 14.38 -6.31
C GLU A 136 2.98 15.02 -6.82
N ASN A 137 3.01 15.59 -8.03
CA ASN A 137 1.89 16.30 -8.64
C ASN A 137 1.57 15.82 -10.06
N ASP A 138 2.38 14.91 -10.61
CA ASP A 138 2.23 14.46 -12.00
C ASP A 138 1.39 13.18 -12.13
N ILE A 139 0.95 12.62 -11.02
CA ILE A 139 0.17 11.38 -10.97
C ILE A 139 -0.86 11.46 -9.84
N ASP A 140 -2.04 10.89 -10.05
CA ASP A 140 -3.04 10.72 -9.01
C ASP A 140 -2.61 9.59 -8.08
N TRP A 141 -2.20 9.92 -6.88
CA TRP A 141 -1.78 8.91 -5.90
C TRP A 141 -2.70 8.84 -4.68
N ILE A 142 -2.79 7.65 -4.14
CA ILE A 142 -3.43 7.34 -2.86
C ILE A 142 -2.43 6.61 -1.98
N PHE A 143 -2.30 7.06 -0.75
CA PHE A 143 -1.56 6.36 0.30
C PHE A 143 -2.57 5.90 1.34
N LEU A 144 -3.06 4.65 1.20
CA LEU A 144 -4.06 4.08 2.09
C LEU A 144 -3.39 3.53 3.34
N SER A 145 -3.44 4.31 4.42
CA SER A 145 -2.90 3.91 5.72
C SER A 145 -3.84 2.93 6.41
N PRO A 146 -3.37 1.75 6.83
CA PRO A 146 -4.19 0.81 7.60
C PRO A 146 -4.41 1.29 9.03
N ALA A 147 -5.31 0.63 9.76
CA ALA A 147 -5.33 0.66 11.21
C ALA A 147 -3.97 0.28 11.80
N ALA A 148 -3.70 0.65 13.04
CA ALA A 148 -2.44 0.34 13.71
C ALA A 148 -2.15 -1.17 13.72
N ASN A 149 -3.20 -1.97 13.86
CA ASN A 149 -3.14 -3.44 13.78
C ASN A 149 -3.93 -3.93 12.56
N MET A 150 -3.22 -4.49 11.60
CA MET A 150 -3.81 -5.15 10.44
C MET A 150 -3.48 -6.64 10.49
N THR A 151 -4.48 -7.47 10.70
CA THR A 151 -4.32 -8.93 10.89
C THR A 151 -5.28 -9.72 10.00
N PRO A 152 -4.97 -10.99 9.68
CA PRO A 152 -5.94 -11.86 9.04
C PRO A 152 -7.23 -11.96 9.86
N GLY A 153 -8.39 -11.94 9.18
CA GLY A 153 -9.69 -11.96 9.84
C GLY A 153 -10.81 -12.27 8.85
N GLU A 154 -11.95 -11.61 8.99
CA GLU A 154 -13.10 -11.80 8.14
C GLU A 154 -13.25 -10.64 7.14
N ARG A 155 -13.75 -10.96 5.94
CA ARG A 155 -14.19 -9.99 4.95
C ARG A 155 -15.62 -9.57 5.27
N THR A 156 -15.77 -8.53 6.04
CA THR A 156 -17.10 -8.01 6.43
C THR A 156 -17.62 -6.94 5.47
N GLY A 157 -16.73 -6.23 4.81
CA GLY A 157 -17.03 -5.05 4.00
C GLY A 157 -17.48 -3.84 4.84
N LYS A 158 -17.25 -3.87 6.14
CA LYS A 158 -17.66 -2.82 7.08
C LYS A 158 -16.42 -2.22 7.74
N PHE A 159 -16.12 -0.98 7.42
CA PHE A 159 -14.99 -0.24 7.97
C PHE A 159 -15.30 1.26 7.99
N ARG A 160 -14.49 2.01 8.70
CA ARG A 160 -14.57 3.47 8.73
C ARG A 160 -13.38 4.05 7.98
N ILE A 161 -13.60 5.14 7.26
CA ILE A 161 -12.53 5.87 6.59
C ILE A 161 -12.29 7.18 7.34
N GLY A 162 -11.05 7.45 7.68
CA GLY A 162 -10.55 8.70 8.24
C GLY A 162 -9.61 9.42 7.28
N LYS A 163 -8.95 10.47 7.77
CA LYS A 163 -7.95 11.23 7.01
C LYS A 163 -6.58 11.13 7.67
N ASP A 164 -6.28 12.07 8.57
CA ASP A 164 -4.94 12.19 9.16
C ASP A 164 -4.85 11.57 10.56
N ASP A 165 -5.99 11.39 11.23
CA ASP A 165 -6.03 10.86 12.59
C ASP A 165 -6.24 9.36 12.60
N LEU A 166 -5.60 8.68 13.55
CA LEU A 166 -5.77 7.25 13.76
C LEU A 166 -7.22 6.93 14.14
N VAL A 167 -7.89 6.11 13.35
CA VAL A 167 -9.26 5.65 13.65
C VAL A 167 -9.20 4.59 14.74
N VAL A 168 -9.88 4.85 15.83
CA VAL A 168 -9.97 3.92 16.98
C VAL A 168 -11.42 3.57 17.28
N ASP A 169 -11.65 2.43 17.90
CA ASP A 169 -12.95 2.02 18.42
C ASP A 169 -13.25 2.66 19.79
N VAL A 170 -14.34 2.26 20.39
CA VAL A 170 -14.79 2.80 21.72
C VAL A 170 -13.83 2.44 22.87
N ASN A 171 -12.95 1.46 22.67
CA ASN A 171 -11.95 1.04 23.64
C ASN A 171 -10.59 1.71 23.40
N GLY A 172 -10.45 2.47 22.30
CA GLY A 172 -9.19 3.08 21.88
C GLY A 172 -8.33 2.17 20.98
N ASP A 173 -8.86 1.01 20.54
CA ASP A 173 -8.14 0.08 19.69
C ASP A 173 -8.30 0.44 18.20
N SER A 174 -7.21 0.33 17.46
CA SER A 174 -7.17 0.54 16.02
C SER A 174 -6.87 -0.77 15.30
N ASN A 175 -7.91 -1.41 14.77
CA ASN A 175 -7.83 -2.74 14.16
C ASN A 175 -8.60 -2.80 12.84
N ILE A 176 -8.03 -3.56 11.88
CA ILE A 176 -8.71 -3.93 10.63
C ILE A 176 -8.26 -5.33 10.18
N SER A 177 -9.15 -6.08 9.53
CA SER A 177 -8.74 -7.30 8.84
C SER A 177 -8.02 -6.99 7.53
N VAL A 178 -7.08 -7.84 7.11
CA VAL A 178 -6.42 -7.69 5.80
C VAL A 178 -7.43 -7.82 4.66
N GLU A 179 -8.50 -8.57 4.89
CA GLU A 179 -9.60 -8.77 3.96
C GLU A 179 -10.43 -7.48 3.77
N ASP A 180 -10.80 -6.81 4.86
CA ASP A 180 -11.52 -5.53 4.77
C ASP A 180 -10.63 -4.40 4.27
N TYR A 181 -9.36 -4.40 4.60
CA TYR A 181 -8.38 -3.49 4.01
C TYR A 181 -8.28 -3.67 2.48
N ALA A 182 -8.32 -4.92 2.00
CA ALA A 182 -8.34 -5.21 0.58
C ALA A 182 -9.62 -4.69 -0.10
N VAL A 183 -10.79 -4.85 0.55
CA VAL A 183 -12.06 -4.26 0.09
C VAL A 183 -11.93 -2.75 -0.06
N ALA A 184 -11.41 -2.05 0.96
CA ALA A 184 -11.25 -0.61 0.92
C ALA A 184 -10.30 -0.13 -0.18
N MET A 185 -9.19 -0.85 -0.41
CA MET A 185 -8.24 -0.55 -1.48
C MET A 185 -8.91 -0.66 -2.85
N VAL A 186 -9.73 -1.70 -3.07
CA VAL A 186 -10.42 -1.90 -4.35
C VAL A 186 -11.62 -0.94 -4.49
N ASP A 187 -12.33 -0.63 -3.41
CA ASP A 187 -13.37 0.40 -3.41
C ASP A 187 -12.79 1.75 -3.84
N GLU A 188 -11.63 2.11 -3.33
CA GLU A 188 -10.98 3.37 -3.71
C GLU A 188 -10.50 3.36 -5.16
N LEU A 189 -10.01 2.21 -5.65
CA LEU A 189 -9.67 2.05 -7.05
C LEU A 189 -10.87 2.31 -7.98
N GLU A 190 -12.01 1.72 -7.65
CA GLU A 190 -13.23 1.77 -8.47
C GLU A 190 -13.96 3.11 -8.37
N GLN A 191 -14.09 3.65 -7.16
CA GLN A 191 -14.93 4.80 -6.86
C GLN A 191 -14.19 6.14 -7.03
N LYS A 192 -12.87 6.15 -6.93
CA LYS A 192 -12.02 7.34 -7.07
C LYS A 192 -12.47 8.52 -6.20
N LYS A 193 -12.89 8.24 -4.97
CA LYS A 193 -13.48 9.25 -4.07
C LYS A 193 -12.46 10.16 -3.43
N HIS A 194 -11.24 9.68 -3.27
CA HIS A 194 -10.20 10.39 -2.56
C HIS A 194 -8.95 10.53 -3.42
N LEU A 195 -8.21 11.60 -3.16
CA LEU A 195 -6.84 11.81 -3.61
C LEU A 195 -6.00 12.11 -2.38
N SER A 196 -4.73 11.73 -2.42
CA SER A 196 -3.80 11.88 -1.30
C SER A 196 -3.99 10.85 -0.18
N LEU A 197 -3.62 11.21 1.05
CA LEU A 197 -3.72 10.31 2.21
C LEU A 197 -5.17 10.01 2.56
N ILE A 198 -5.50 8.74 2.68
CA ILE A 198 -6.69 8.26 3.39
C ILE A 198 -6.30 7.19 4.39
N HIS A 199 -7.10 7.02 5.43
CA HIS A 199 -6.89 6.08 6.51
C HIS A 199 -8.14 5.24 6.77
N ILE A 200 -7.96 4.01 7.17
CA ILE A 200 -9.03 3.03 7.40
C ILE A 200 -8.76 2.22 8.68
#